data_35661ca7370f02975b2b59c35ffc4e92
#
_entry.id   35661ca7370f02975b2b59c35ffc4e92
#
_cell.length_a   1.000
_cell.length_b   1.000
_cell.length_c   1.000
_cell.angle_alpha   90.00
_cell.angle_beta   90.00
_cell.angle_gamma   90.00
#
_symmetry.space_group_name_H-M   'P 1'
#
loop_
_entity.id
_entity.type
_entity.pdbx_description
1 polymer ?
#
loop_
_entity_poly.entity_id
_entity_poly.type
_entity_poly.pdbx_seq_one_letter_code
_entity_poly.pdbx_strand_id
1 'polypeptide(L)'
;LIAATWTSLKWPHRAPPDQLLARCYVGGVGRETILQLDDQALVARVREEMADICGVTAEPVYVEVNRWMKAMPQYTLGHLERLNQLESALSRYGGLILTGAGYRGVGIPDCIRDGAIAAERVVRYLSGERS
;
A
#
# COMPACT_ATOMS: atom_id res chain seq x y z
N LEU A 1 1.77 -15.16 -5.38
CA LEU A 1 0.70 -14.17 -5.52
C LEU A 1 0.09 -13.86 -4.17
N ILE A 2 -0.20 -12.57 -3.89
CA ILE A 2 -0.94 -12.14 -2.68
C ILE A 2 -2.40 -11.88 -3.05
N ALA A 3 -2.60 -11.19 -4.14
CA ALA A 3 -3.92 -10.82 -4.63
C ALA A 3 -3.90 -10.58 -6.14
N ALA A 4 -5.06 -10.68 -6.76
CA ALA A 4 -5.29 -10.24 -8.13
C ALA A 4 -6.55 -9.37 -8.19
N THR A 5 -6.54 -8.36 -9.03
CA THR A 5 -7.70 -7.52 -9.31
C THR A 5 -7.99 -7.54 -10.81
N TRP A 6 -9.19 -7.93 -11.17
CA TRP A 6 -9.70 -7.85 -12.53
C TRP A 6 -10.06 -6.41 -12.88
N THR A 7 -9.05 -5.63 -13.26
CA THR A 7 -9.16 -4.19 -13.39
C THR A 7 -10.19 -3.77 -14.45
N SER A 8 -10.21 -4.43 -15.59
CA SER A 8 -11.16 -4.13 -16.67
C SER A 8 -12.60 -4.52 -16.35
N LEU A 9 -12.82 -5.49 -15.43
CA LEU A 9 -14.18 -5.81 -14.97
C LEU A 9 -14.74 -4.73 -14.03
N LYS A 10 -13.87 -4.09 -13.24
CA LYS A 10 -14.27 -2.94 -12.41
C LYS A 10 -14.42 -1.65 -13.21
N TRP A 11 -13.55 -1.45 -14.18
CA TRP A 11 -13.47 -0.24 -15.00
C TRP A 11 -13.28 -0.63 -16.46
N PRO A 12 -14.38 -0.85 -17.22
CA PRO A 12 -14.32 -1.35 -18.60
C PRO A 12 -13.46 -0.52 -19.56
N HIS A 13 -13.36 0.78 -19.32
CA HIS A 13 -12.54 1.70 -20.13
C HIS A 13 -11.02 1.51 -19.97
N ARG A 14 -10.58 0.59 -19.11
CA ARG A 14 -9.15 0.35 -18.83
C ARG A 14 -8.50 -0.70 -19.73
N ALA A 15 -9.28 -1.38 -20.56
CA ALA A 15 -8.79 -2.32 -21.58
C ALA A 15 -9.69 -2.29 -22.81
N PRO A 16 -9.21 -2.70 -24.00
CA PRO A 16 -10.05 -2.97 -25.15
C PRO A 16 -11.17 -3.97 -24.80
N PRO A 17 -12.32 -3.94 -25.49
CA PRO A 17 -13.48 -4.77 -25.16
C PRO A 17 -13.25 -6.28 -25.20
N ASP A 18 -12.27 -6.73 -25.99
CA ASP A 18 -11.87 -8.12 -26.19
C ASP A 18 -10.69 -8.56 -25.30
N GLN A 19 -10.24 -7.68 -24.41
CA GLN A 19 -9.08 -7.93 -23.56
C GLN A 19 -9.42 -7.82 -22.08
N LEU A 20 -8.73 -8.61 -21.27
CA LEU A 20 -8.83 -8.60 -19.82
C LEU A 20 -7.55 -7.97 -19.22
N LEU A 21 -7.72 -6.92 -18.43
CA LEU A 21 -6.64 -6.34 -17.65
C LEU A 21 -6.70 -6.86 -16.22
N ALA A 22 -5.68 -7.60 -15.81
CA ALA A 22 -5.48 -8.04 -14.44
C ALA A 22 -4.30 -7.30 -13.80
N ARG A 23 -4.43 -6.92 -12.53
CA ARG A 23 -3.33 -6.43 -11.71
C ARG A 23 -3.03 -7.47 -10.64
N CYS A 24 -1.82 -8.02 -10.68
CA CYS A 24 -1.35 -9.02 -9.75
C CYS A 24 -0.40 -8.40 -8.72
N TYR A 25 -0.55 -8.76 -7.46
CA TYR A 25 0.28 -8.29 -6.36
C TYR A 25 1.13 -9.44 -5.84
N VAL A 26 2.43 -9.22 -5.75
CA VAL A 26 3.41 -10.22 -5.30
C VAL A 26 4.30 -9.68 -4.19
N GLY A 27 4.88 -10.57 -3.39
CA GLY A 27 5.72 -10.22 -2.25
C GLY A 27 4.99 -10.34 -0.93
N GLY A 28 5.21 -9.40 -0.02
CA GLY A 28 4.68 -9.42 1.34
C GLY A 28 5.66 -9.93 2.37
N VAL A 29 5.34 -9.76 3.65
CA VAL A 29 6.20 -10.16 4.77
C VAL A 29 6.51 -11.66 4.72
N GLY A 30 7.80 -12.00 4.75
CA GLY A 30 8.29 -13.38 4.66
C GLY A 30 8.25 -13.99 3.26
N ARG A 31 7.90 -13.20 2.24
CA ARG A 31 7.87 -13.63 0.82
C ARG A 31 8.65 -12.67 -0.08
N GLU A 32 9.59 -11.93 0.49
CA GLU A 32 10.36 -10.90 -0.22
C GLU A 32 11.33 -11.49 -1.26
N THR A 33 11.71 -12.76 -1.14
CA THR A 33 12.62 -13.42 -2.07
C THR A 33 12.12 -13.43 -3.51
N ILE A 34 10.81 -13.48 -3.72
CA ILE A 34 10.23 -13.41 -5.06
C ILE A 34 10.53 -12.08 -5.76
N LEU A 35 10.75 -11.00 -5.01
CA LEU A 35 11.05 -9.67 -5.54
C LEU A 35 12.48 -9.55 -6.08
N GLN A 36 13.33 -10.57 -5.82
CA GLN A 36 14.70 -10.64 -6.35
C GLN A 36 14.76 -11.27 -7.75
N LEU A 37 13.68 -11.91 -8.18
CA LEU A 37 13.57 -12.42 -9.55
C LEU A 37 13.64 -11.27 -10.55
N ASP A 38 14.23 -11.51 -11.71
CA ASP A 38 14.07 -10.60 -12.85
C ASP A 38 12.60 -10.55 -13.32
N ASP A 39 12.29 -9.64 -14.22
CA ASP A 39 10.91 -9.45 -14.67
C ASP A 39 10.36 -10.67 -15.39
N GLN A 40 11.19 -11.34 -16.19
CA GLN A 40 10.78 -12.51 -16.95
C GLN A 40 10.42 -13.68 -16.01
N ALA A 41 11.28 -13.99 -15.05
CA ALA A 41 11.05 -15.03 -14.07
C ALA A 41 9.86 -14.72 -13.15
N LEU A 42 9.72 -13.44 -12.74
CA LEU A 42 8.59 -12.98 -11.94
C LEU A 42 7.26 -13.16 -12.68
N VAL A 43 7.21 -12.75 -13.95
CA VAL A 43 6.01 -12.88 -14.78
C VAL A 43 5.67 -14.35 -15.02
N ALA A 44 6.65 -15.19 -15.31
CA ALA A 44 6.44 -16.63 -15.47
C ALA A 44 5.80 -17.23 -14.20
N ARG A 45 6.31 -16.89 -13.02
CA ARG A 45 5.78 -17.36 -11.74
C ARG A 45 4.36 -16.88 -11.49
N VAL A 46 4.05 -15.62 -11.80
CA VAL A 46 2.69 -15.09 -11.67
C VAL A 46 1.72 -15.79 -12.61
N ARG A 47 2.13 -16.08 -13.84
CA ARG A 47 1.32 -16.83 -14.83
C ARG A 47 1.00 -18.24 -14.36
N GLU A 48 1.98 -18.96 -13.84
CA GLU A 48 1.76 -20.29 -13.24
C GLU A 48 0.68 -20.22 -12.16
N GLU A 49 0.81 -19.31 -11.20
CA GLU A 49 -0.16 -19.17 -10.11
C GLU A 49 -1.55 -18.69 -10.61
N MET A 50 -1.62 -17.87 -11.64
CA MET A 50 -2.88 -17.45 -12.27
C MET A 50 -3.56 -18.60 -13.01
N ALA A 51 -2.79 -19.48 -13.64
CA ALA A 51 -3.30 -20.69 -14.26
C ALA A 51 -3.87 -21.67 -13.21
N ASP A 52 -3.10 -21.90 -12.15
CA ASP A 52 -3.48 -22.85 -11.09
C ASP A 52 -4.70 -22.39 -10.28
N ILE A 53 -4.77 -21.08 -9.95
CA ILE A 53 -5.81 -20.56 -9.06
C ILE A 53 -7.05 -20.11 -9.83
N CYS A 54 -6.87 -19.49 -10.99
CA CYS A 54 -7.94 -18.83 -11.74
C CYS A 54 -8.23 -19.49 -13.09
N GLY A 55 -7.46 -20.49 -13.50
CA GLY A 55 -7.61 -21.15 -14.81
C GLY A 55 -7.18 -20.26 -15.99
N VAL A 56 -6.45 -19.18 -15.75
CA VAL A 56 -6.01 -18.23 -16.80
C VAL A 56 -4.72 -18.74 -17.42
N THR A 57 -4.82 -19.33 -18.60
CA THR A 57 -3.68 -19.90 -19.35
C THR A 57 -3.29 -19.08 -20.57
N ALA A 58 -4.06 -18.06 -20.94
CA ALA A 58 -3.78 -17.21 -22.09
C ALA A 58 -2.44 -16.46 -21.95
N GLU A 59 -1.74 -16.32 -23.07
CA GLU A 59 -0.54 -15.49 -23.12
C GLU A 59 -0.90 -14.01 -22.98
N PRO A 60 -0.22 -13.25 -22.10
CA PRO A 60 -0.44 -11.82 -22.01
C PRO A 60 0.09 -11.11 -23.25
N VAL A 61 -0.71 -10.20 -23.82
CA VAL A 61 -0.30 -9.34 -24.92
C VAL A 61 0.47 -8.09 -24.45
N TYR A 62 0.38 -7.78 -23.16
CA TYR A 62 1.10 -6.69 -22.51
C TYR A 62 1.42 -7.07 -21.07
N VAL A 63 2.61 -6.72 -20.62
CA VAL A 63 3.06 -6.91 -19.23
C VAL A 63 3.84 -5.70 -18.78
N GLU A 64 3.55 -5.25 -17.58
CA GLU A 64 4.33 -4.21 -16.89
C GLU A 64 4.62 -4.65 -15.46
N VAL A 65 5.88 -4.54 -15.05
CA VAL A 65 6.32 -4.87 -13.69
C VAL A 65 6.75 -3.60 -12.96
N ASN A 66 6.04 -3.30 -11.88
CA ASN A 66 6.36 -2.18 -11.00
C ASN A 66 6.83 -2.69 -9.64
N ARG A 67 8.07 -2.38 -9.26
CA ARG A 67 8.66 -2.76 -7.97
C ARG A 67 8.64 -1.61 -6.98
N TRP A 68 7.91 -1.82 -5.91
CA TRP A 68 7.76 -0.84 -4.82
C TRP A 68 8.41 -1.41 -3.56
N MET A 69 9.73 -1.28 -3.47
CA MET A 69 10.50 -1.83 -2.36
C MET A 69 10.21 -1.07 -1.07
N LYS A 70 9.92 -1.80 0.02
CA LYS A 70 9.63 -1.25 1.36
C LYS A 70 8.54 -0.17 1.37
N ALA A 71 7.58 -0.25 0.44
CA ALA A 71 6.57 0.80 0.26
C ALA A 71 5.41 0.71 1.25
N MET A 72 5.12 -0.49 1.78
CA MET A 72 3.99 -0.67 2.69
C MET A 72 4.47 -0.82 4.12
N PRO A 73 4.08 0.10 5.02
CA PRO A 73 4.37 -0.01 6.45
C PRO A 73 3.80 -1.30 7.03
N GLN A 74 4.56 -1.91 7.94
CA GLN A 74 4.17 -3.13 8.64
C GLN A 74 4.03 -2.85 10.13
N TYR A 75 2.81 -2.90 10.63
CA TYR A 75 2.52 -2.70 12.05
C TYR A 75 2.81 -3.99 12.82
N THR A 76 3.98 -4.04 13.43
CA THR A 76 4.39 -5.16 14.28
C THR A 76 3.76 -5.05 15.66
N LEU A 77 3.80 -6.14 16.44
CA LEU A 77 3.33 -6.13 17.84
C LEU A 77 3.95 -4.97 18.62
N GLY A 78 3.16 -4.31 19.47
CA GLY A 78 3.56 -3.12 20.21
C GLY A 78 3.55 -1.81 19.40
N HIS A 79 2.97 -1.78 18.21
CA HIS A 79 2.90 -0.57 17.38
C HIS A 79 2.20 0.58 18.10
N LEU A 80 1.06 0.34 18.73
CA LEU A 80 0.31 1.37 19.46
C LEU A 80 1.10 1.93 20.64
N GLU A 81 1.84 1.07 21.34
CA GLU A 81 2.70 1.51 22.44
C GLU A 81 3.82 2.43 21.94
N ARG A 82 4.46 2.08 20.81
CA ARG A 82 5.46 2.95 20.18
C ARG A 82 4.89 4.29 19.72
N LEU A 83 3.65 4.31 19.23
CA LEU A 83 2.97 5.57 18.89
C LEU A 83 2.74 6.43 20.14
N ASN A 84 2.28 5.86 21.25
CA ASN A 84 2.08 6.59 22.50
C ASN A 84 3.38 7.18 23.04
N GLN A 85 4.48 6.41 23.00
CA GLN A 85 5.81 6.89 23.38
C GLN A 85 6.28 8.02 22.47
N LEU A 86 6.05 7.89 21.15
CA LEU A 86 6.38 8.91 20.17
C LEU A 86 5.58 10.21 20.41
N GLU A 87 4.27 10.11 20.63
CA GLU A 87 3.44 11.27 20.94
C GLU A 87 3.87 11.96 22.24
N SER A 88 4.19 11.18 23.26
CA SER A 88 4.71 11.71 24.53
C SER A 88 6.06 12.45 24.33
N ALA A 89 6.91 11.94 23.46
CA ALA A 89 8.17 12.61 23.13
C ALA A 89 7.93 13.88 22.32
N LEU A 90 7.00 13.87 21.37
CA LEU A 90 6.65 15.00 20.52
C LEU A 90 5.97 16.15 21.27
N SER A 91 5.28 15.87 22.40
CA SER A 91 4.61 16.88 23.20
C SER A 91 5.56 18.00 23.69
N ARG A 92 6.87 17.75 23.72
CA ARG A 92 7.91 18.72 24.05
C ARG A 92 8.22 19.71 22.93
N TYR A 93 7.78 19.40 21.72
CA TYR A 93 8.08 20.17 20.51
C TYR A 93 6.76 20.76 19.98
N GLY A 94 6.46 21.99 20.36
CA GLY A 94 5.26 22.67 19.87
C GLY A 94 5.24 22.76 18.35
N GLY A 95 4.08 22.48 17.74
CA GLY A 95 3.88 22.59 16.32
C GLY A 95 4.44 21.43 15.47
N LEU A 96 5.11 20.43 16.06
CA LEU A 96 5.57 19.24 15.34
C LEU A 96 4.51 18.15 15.40
N ILE A 97 3.96 17.80 14.25
CA ILE A 97 2.88 16.80 14.11
C ILE A 97 3.30 15.77 13.06
N LEU A 98 3.14 14.49 13.38
CA LEU A 98 3.44 13.39 12.48
C LEU A 98 2.13 12.75 12.00
N THR A 99 2.05 12.49 10.70
CA THR A 99 0.91 11.88 10.04
C THR A 99 1.35 10.99 8.87
N GLY A 100 0.46 10.14 8.39
CA GLY A 100 0.68 9.29 7.22
C GLY A 100 0.63 7.80 7.53
N ALA A 101 0.77 6.99 6.49
CA ALA A 101 0.56 5.55 6.51
C ALA A 101 1.42 4.78 7.53
N GLY A 102 2.55 5.34 7.95
CA GLY A 102 3.44 4.72 8.95
C GLY A 102 2.91 4.77 10.38
N TYR A 103 1.85 5.51 10.65
CA TYR A 103 1.38 5.81 12.00
C TYR A 103 0.03 5.18 12.35
N ARG A 104 -1.08 5.64 11.76
CA ARG A 104 -2.44 5.32 12.24
C ARG A 104 -3.36 4.65 11.22
N GLY A 105 -2.81 4.03 10.21
CA GLY A 105 -3.57 3.28 9.20
C GLY A 105 -2.94 3.41 7.81
N VAL A 106 -2.84 2.29 7.12
CA VAL A 106 -2.25 2.22 5.76
C VAL A 106 -3.28 2.47 4.66
N GLY A 107 -4.55 2.40 4.98
CA GLY A 107 -5.64 2.64 4.03
C GLY A 107 -5.73 4.11 3.63
N ILE A 108 -6.10 4.38 2.37
CA ILE A 108 -6.30 5.76 1.88
C ILE A 108 -7.28 6.55 2.76
N PRO A 109 -8.45 6.00 3.16
CA PRO A 109 -9.37 6.70 4.07
C PRO A 109 -8.73 7.03 5.43
N ASP A 110 -7.90 6.14 5.96
CA ASP A 110 -7.21 6.36 7.23
C ASP A 110 -6.17 7.48 7.10
N CYS A 111 -5.40 7.49 6.02
CA CYS A 111 -4.43 8.55 5.74
C CYS A 111 -5.11 9.92 5.58
N ILE A 112 -6.26 9.97 4.89
CA ILE A 112 -7.03 11.22 4.74
C ILE A 112 -7.53 11.71 6.09
N ARG A 113 -8.11 10.83 6.90
CA ARG A 113 -8.60 11.16 8.25
C ARG A 113 -7.46 11.65 9.16
N ASP A 114 -6.34 10.94 9.19
CA ASP A 114 -5.18 11.30 10.00
C ASP A 114 -4.58 12.64 9.54
N GLY A 115 -4.52 12.88 8.24
CA GLY A 115 -4.08 14.16 7.67
C GLY A 115 -5.00 15.33 8.04
N ALA A 116 -6.32 15.13 8.05
CA ALA A 116 -7.28 16.16 8.48
C ALA A 116 -7.09 16.51 9.98
N ILE A 117 -6.95 15.49 10.83
CA ILE A 117 -6.67 15.68 12.26
C ILE A 117 -5.36 16.43 12.47
N ALA A 118 -4.32 16.07 11.71
CA ALA A 118 -3.03 16.76 11.78
C ALA A 118 -3.14 18.23 11.39
N ALA A 119 -3.89 18.55 10.33
CA ALA A 119 -4.13 19.92 9.88
C ALA A 119 -4.84 20.75 10.95
N GLU A 120 -5.91 20.21 11.56
CA GLU A 120 -6.62 20.87 12.65
C GLU A 120 -5.71 21.18 13.85
N ARG A 121 -4.83 20.24 14.21
CA ARG A 121 -3.85 20.44 15.30
C ARG A 121 -2.85 21.55 14.96
N VAL A 122 -2.39 21.63 13.70
CA VAL A 122 -1.54 22.74 13.25
C VAL A 122 -2.26 24.08 13.36
N VAL A 123 -3.51 24.15 12.88
CA VAL A 123 -4.30 25.40 12.93
C VAL A 123 -4.46 25.86 14.38
N ARG A 124 -4.86 24.98 15.30
CA ARG A 124 -4.99 25.32 16.74
C ARG A 124 -3.67 25.84 17.33
N TYR A 125 -2.56 25.17 17.00
CA TYR A 125 -1.26 25.61 17.47
C TYR A 125 -0.92 27.03 16.98
N LEU A 126 -1.17 27.33 15.71
CA LEU A 126 -0.90 28.65 15.11
C LEU A 126 -1.86 29.72 15.65
N SER A 127 -3.10 29.36 16.03
CA SER A 127 -4.08 30.28 16.64
C SER A 127 -3.79 30.55 18.13
N GLY A 128 -2.76 29.95 18.71
CA GLY A 128 -2.43 30.13 20.12
C GLY A 128 -3.33 29.38 21.10
N GLU A 129 -4.21 28.51 20.60
CA GLU A 129 -5.05 27.60 21.41
C GLU A 129 -4.16 26.46 21.94
N ARG A 130 -3.52 26.69 23.10
CA ARG A 130 -2.75 25.66 23.79
C ARG A 130 -3.73 24.64 24.40
N SER A 131 -3.64 23.37 23.97
CA SER A 131 -4.28 22.24 24.67
C SER A 131 -3.44 21.86 25.86
#